data_c4eb0aabf6d7f9aa5bf59108d15c332c
#
_entry.id   c4eb0aabf6d7f9aa5bf59108d15c332c
#
_cell.length_a   1.000
_cell.length_b   1.000
_cell.length_c   1.000
_cell.angle_alpha   90.00
_cell.angle_beta   90.00
_cell.angle_gamma   90.00
#
_symmetry.space_group_name_H-M   'P 1'
#
loop_
_entity.id
_entity.type
_entity.pdbx_description
1 polymer ?
#
loop_
_entity_poly.entity_id
_entity_poly.type
_entity_poly.pdbx_seq_one_letter_code
_entity_poly.pdbx_strand_id
1 'polypeptide(L)'
;NQFRNTGGFDIIGSGRTKLETNEQFAIAAEVCKKHGITAIVIIGGDDSNTNAAVLAEYFAAHNTGVQVIGCPKTIDGDLKNEDIECSFGFDTATKTYSEIIGNIERDANSAKKYWHFIKVMGRSASHVALECALETQPNICLISEEVAAKKMSLSQIADYIADSVAKRAAKGMNFGVAIIPEGVVEFVPEFSALIAEINELLAGSKADAFNALPTWKEKYAFIENGLSKESMAVFAILPEGIQQQLFLERDPHGNVQVSLIESEKLFSALVKD
;
A
#
# COMPACT_ATOMS: atom_id res chain seq x y z
N ASN A 1 29.49 -1.17 -20.78
CA ASN A 1 30.14 -1.17 -19.45
C ASN A 1 29.56 -0.12 -18.47
N GLN A 2 28.97 1.00 -18.97
CA GLN A 2 28.44 2.06 -18.09
C GLN A 2 27.25 1.58 -17.24
N PHE A 3 26.49 0.58 -17.69
CA PHE A 3 25.32 0.03 -16.96
C PHE A 3 25.65 -1.25 -16.18
N ARG A 4 26.93 -1.61 -16.06
CA ARG A 4 27.31 -2.81 -15.32
C ARG A 4 27.02 -2.63 -13.83
N ASN A 5 26.23 -3.56 -13.26
CA ASN A 5 25.79 -3.58 -11.85
C ASN A 5 24.88 -2.40 -11.45
N THR A 6 24.23 -1.72 -12.40
CA THR A 6 23.29 -0.62 -12.10
C THR A 6 21.84 -1.09 -12.05
N GLY A 7 21.50 -2.21 -12.69
CA GLY A 7 20.15 -2.75 -12.76
C GLY A 7 19.42 -2.44 -14.06
N GLY A 8 18.27 -3.10 -14.25
CA GLY A 8 17.50 -3.00 -15.47
C GLY A 8 16.90 -1.63 -15.73
N PHE A 9 16.53 -0.89 -14.69
CA PHE A 9 15.94 0.44 -14.83
C PHE A 9 16.87 1.45 -15.50
N ASP A 10 18.17 1.36 -15.25
CA ASP A 10 19.16 2.23 -15.87
C ASP A 10 19.35 1.95 -17.37
N ILE A 11 19.00 0.75 -17.82
CA ILE A 11 19.15 0.30 -19.21
C ILE A 11 17.89 0.55 -20.02
N ILE A 12 16.73 0.15 -19.48
CA ILE A 12 15.45 0.11 -20.20
C ILE A 12 14.37 0.98 -19.60
N GLY A 13 14.64 1.63 -18.47
CA GLY A 13 13.64 2.40 -17.73
C GLY A 13 12.61 1.53 -17.02
N SER A 14 11.56 2.17 -16.51
CA SER A 14 10.40 1.51 -15.91
C SER A 14 9.12 2.14 -16.42
N GLY A 15 8.02 1.37 -16.40
CA GLY A 15 6.71 1.84 -16.79
C GLY A 15 5.63 1.11 -16.02
N ARG A 16 4.41 1.68 -16.03
CA ARG A 16 3.23 1.10 -15.39
C ARG A 16 2.12 0.75 -16.39
N THR A 17 2.48 0.69 -17.67
CA THR A 17 1.53 0.32 -18.73
C THR A 17 1.20 -1.15 -18.65
N LYS A 18 -0.08 -1.47 -18.57
CA LYS A 18 -0.62 -2.84 -18.64
C LYS A 18 -1.16 -3.10 -20.05
N LEU A 19 -1.16 -4.36 -20.47
CA LEU A 19 -1.93 -4.82 -21.61
C LEU A 19 -3.33 -5.22 -21.10
N GLU A 20 -4.37 -4.56 -21.56
CA GLU A 20 -5.72 -4.71 -21.03
C GLU A 20 -6.73 -5.15 -22.09
N THR A 21 -6.45 -4.84 -23.36
CA THR A 21 -7.37 -5.13 -24.45
C THR A 21 -6.86 -6.20 -25.41
N ASN A 22 -7.78 -6.88 -26.08
CA ASN A 22 -7.45 -7.88 -27.09
C ASN A 22 -6.60 -7.29 -28.24
N GLU A 23 -6.81 -6.03 -28.57
CA GLU A 23 -6.04 -5.32 -29.59
C GLU A 23 -4.58 -5.16 -29.16
N GLN A 24 -4.35 -4.82 -27.87
CA GLN A 24 -2.99 -4.70 -27.31
C GLN A 24 -2.29 -6.06 -27.27
N PHE A 25 -2.98 -7.14 -26.92
CA PHE A 25 -2.44 -8.48 -26.97
C PHE A 25 -2.11 -8.93 -28.39
N ALA A 26 -2.96 -8.60 -29.37
CA ALA A 26 -2.70 -8.88 -30.78
C ALA A 26 -1.46 -8.13 -31.28
N ILE A 27 -1.30 -6.86 -30.95
CA ILE A 27 -0.12 -6.06 -31.28
C ILE A 27 1.13 -6.68 -30.65
N ALA A 28 1.06 -7.12 -29.38
CA ALA A 28 2.16 -7.79 -28.72
C ALA A 28 2.59 -9.07 -29.46
N ALA A 29 1.62 -9.87 -29.92
CA ALA A 29 1.88 -11.06 -30.72
C ALA A 29 2.57 -10.73 -32.07
N GLU A 30 2.12 -9.68 -32.76
CA GLU A 30 2.74 -9.19 -34.00
C GLU A 30 4.18 -8.72 -33.78
N VAL A 31 4.43 -8.00 -32.68
CA VAL A 31 5.78 -7.56 -32.30
C VAL A 31 6.68 -8.75 -32.05
N CYS A 32 6.21 -9.77 -31.31
CA CYS A 32 6.95 -11.00 -31.08
C CYS A 32 7.30 -11.68 -32.40
N LYS A 33 6.34 -11.83 -33.30
CA LYS A 33 6.56 -12.42 -34.63
C LYS A 33 7.57 -11.62 -35.45
N LYS A 34 7.43 -10.30 -35.48
CA LYS A 34 8.33 -9.38 -36.21
C LYS A 34 9.79 -9.51 -35.77
N HIS A 35 10.02 -9.71 -34.47
CA HIS A 35 11.36 -9.80 -33.88
C HIS A 35 11.84 -11.22 -33.66
N GLY A 36 11.07 -12.25 -34.04
CA GLY A 36 11.42 -13.65 -33.83
C GLY A 36 11.49 -14.06 -32.38
N ILE A 37 10.70 -13.40 -31.51
CA ILE A 37 10.65 -13.71 -30.08
C ILE A 37 9.81 -14.98 -29.90
N THR A 38 10.39 -15.98 -29.25
CA THR A 38 9.74 -17.26 -28.94
C THR A 38 9.41 -17.42 -27.46
N ALA A 39 9.98 -16.59 -26.60
CA ALA A 39 9.71 -16.58 -25.18
C ALA A 39 9.87 -15.19 -24.59
N ILE A 40 9.03 -14.86 -23.59
CA ILE A 40 9.08 -13.61 -22.82
C ILE A 40 9.18 -13.97 -21.35
N VAL A 41 10.11 -13.32 -20.63
CA VAL A 41 10.20 -13.39 -19.18
C VAL A 41 9.78 -12.02 -18.61
N ILE A 42 8.72 -12.00 -17.83
CA ILE A 42 8.18 -10.79 -17.21
C ILE A 42 8.55 -10.77 -15.74
N ILE A 43 9.40 -9.82 -15.34
CA ILE A 43 9.90 -9.68 -13.98
C ILE A 43 9.19 -8.49 -13.33
N GLY A 44 8.39 -8.72 -12.30
CA GLY A 44 7.63 -7.64 -11.66
C GLY A 44 6.80 -8.08 -10.46
N GLY A 45 6.00 -7.15 -9.93
CA GLY A 45 5.07 -7.41 -8.85
C GLY A 45 3.83 -8.21 -9.27
N ASP A 46 2.82 -8.25 -8.41
CA ASP A 46 1.56 -8.96 -8.61
C ASP A 46 0.84 -8.54 -9.90
N ASP A 47 0.71 -7.25 -10.15
CA ASP A 47 0.12 -6.72 -11.38
C ASP A 47 0.83 -7.20 -12.64
N SER A 48 2.17 -7.20 -12.64
CA SER A 48 2.96 -7.65 -13.78
C SER A 48 2.81 -9.16 -14.01
N ASN A 49 2.76 -9.95 -12.94
CA ASN A 49 2.58 -11.39 -13.04
C ASN A 49 1.15 -11.78 -13.44
N THR A 50 0.13 -11.05 -12.96
CA THR A 50 -1.25 -11.19 -13.44
C THR A 50 -1.34 -10.89 -14.95
N ASN A 51 -0.70 -9.81 -15.39
CA ASN A 51 -0.67 -9.46 -16.82
C ASN A 51 0.10 -10.50 -17.65
N ALA A 52 1.18 -11.09 -17.10
CA ALA A 52 1.90 -12.18 -17.71
C ALA A 52 1.02 -13.42 -17.90
N ALA A 53 0.22 -13.78 -16.91
CA ALA A 53 -0.71 -14.90 -16.98
C ALA A 53 -1.77 -14.70 -18.06
N VAL A 54 -2.42 -13.53 -18.09
CA VAL A 54 -3.42 -13.20 -19.13
C VAL A 54 -2.81 -13.20 -20.52
N LEU A 55 -1.59 -12.66 -20.68
CA LEU A 55 -0.87 -12.68 -21.95
C LEU A 55 -0.52 -14.12 -22.39
N ALA A 56 -0.11 -14.97 -21.45
CA ALA A 56 0.18 -16.38 -21.73
C ALA A 56 -1.07 -17.12 -22.22
N GLU A 57 -2.22 -16.92 -21.56
CA GLU A 57 -3.50 -17.49 -21.98
C GLU A 57 -3.91 -17.01 -23.37
N TYR A 58 -3.78 -15.71 -23.65
CA TYR A 58 -4.07 -15.15 -24.96
C TYR A 58 -3.19 -15.77 -26.04
N PHE A 59 -1.88 -15.86 -25.80
CA PHE A 59 -0.94 -16.42 -26.76
C PHE A 59 -1.18 -17.92 -27.01
N ALA A 60 -1.53 -18.68 -25.98
CA ALA A 60 -1.91 -20.08 -26.10
C ALA A 60 -3.20 -20.24 -26.93
N ALA A 61 -4.23 -19.46 -26.64
CA ALA A 61 -5.52 -19.51 -27.36
C ALA A 61 -5.38 -19.16 -28.85
N HIS A 62 -4.43 -18.28 -29.19
CA HIS A 62 -4.19 -17.85 -30.57
C HIS A 62 -3.04 -18.60 -31.28
N ASN A 63 -2.49 -19.64 -30.63
CA ASN A 63 -1.41 -20.48 -31.19
C ASN A 63 -0.21 -19.64 -31.72
N THR A 64 0.19 -18.61 -30.98
CA THR A 64 1.28 -17.72 -31.40
C THR A 64 2.65 -18.39 -31.39
N GLY A 65 2.81 -19.48 -30.62
CA GLY A 65 4.08 -20.18 -30.41
C GLY A 65 5.04 -19.45 -29.45
N VAL A 66 4.60 -18.36 -28.83
CA VAL A 66 5.40 -17.58 -27.87
C VAL A 66 5.06 -18.03 -26.45
N GLN A 67 6.07 -18.39 -25.67
CA GLN A 67 5.93 -18.72 -24.25
C GLN A 67 6.04 -17.46 -23.39
N VAL A 68 5.27 -17.39 -22.30
CA VAL A 68 5.33 -16.28 -21.35
C VAL A 68 5.53 -16.84 -19.94
N ILE A 69 6.54 -16.35 -19.25
CA ILE A 69 6.88 -16.75 -17.87
C ILE A 69 6.94 -15.52 -16.99
N GLY A 70 6.15 -15.50 -15.91
CA GLY A 70 6.22 -14.50 -14.87
C GLY A 70 7.29 -14.85 -13.83
N CYS A 71 8.10 -13.86 -13.45
CA CYS A 71 9.04 -13.95 -12.33
C CYS A 71 8.61 -12.94 -11.26
N PRO A 72 8.03 -13.38 -10.15
CA PRO A 72 7.57 -12.49 -9.09
C PRO A 72 8.71 -11.71 -8.45
N LYS A 73 8.49 -10.40 -8.28
CA LYS A 73 9.40 -9.48 -7.62
C LYS A 73 8.60 -8.43 -6.87
N THR A 74 8.64 -8.47 -5.56
CA THR A 74 8.10 -7.43 -4.69
C THR A 74 8.83 -7.41 -3.36
N ILE A 75 8.99 -6.24 -2.77
CA ILE A 75 9.56 -6.09 -1.44
C ILE A 75 8.53 -6.42 -0.33
N ASP A 76 7.24 -6.51 -0.67
CA ASP A 76 6.17 -6.69 0.32
C ASP A 76 6.17 -8.10 0.94
N GLY A 77 6.78 -9.07 0.26
CA GLY A 77 6.89 -10.45 0.75
C GLY A 77 5.58 -11.25 0.60
N ASP A 78 4.57 -10.73 -0.07
CA ASP A 78 3.24 -11.31 -0.20
C ASP A 78 3.11 -12.30 -1.38
N LEU A 79 4.10 -12.38 -2.27
CA LEU A 79 4.15 -13.35 -3.38
C LEU A 79 4.91 -14.65 -3.00
N LYS A 80 5.05 -14.93 -1.71
CA LYS A 80 5.64 -16.18 -1.21
C LYS A 80 4.66 -17.35 -1.37
N ASN A 81 5.15 -18.49 -1.84
CA ASN A 81 4.40 -19.74 -1.95
C ASN A 81 5.34 -20.94 -1.84
N GLU A 82 4.87 -22.14 -2.17
CA GLU A 82 5.66 -23.39 -2.12
C GLU A 82 6.90 -23.36 -3.03
N ASP A 83 6.81 -22.67 -4.17
CA ASP A 83 7.88 -22.56 -5.16
C ASP A 83 8.77 -21.32 -4.95
N ILE A 84 8.27 -20.31 -4.23
CA ILE A 84 8.95 -19.05 -3.98
C ILE A 84 9.17 -18.90 -2.47
N GLU A 85 10.35 -19.25 -2.02
CA GLU A 85 10.73 -19.23 -0.61
C GLU A 85 10.87 -17.79 -0.07
N CYS A 86 11.44 -16.89 -0.88
CA CYS A 86 11.64 -15.49 -0.52
C CYS A 86 11.38 -14.58 -1.74
N SER A 87 10.62 -13.51 -1.52
CA SER A 87 10.36 -12.53 -2.57
C SER A 87 11.59 -11.66 -2.82
N PHE A 88 11.92 -11.46 -4.10
CA PHE A 88 13.09 -10.67 -4.52
C PHE A 88 13.01 -9.22 -4.00
N GLY A 89 14.04 -8.80 -3.28
CA GLY A 89 14.17 -7.47 -2.72
C GLY A 89 13.62 -7.29 -1.30
N PHE A 90 12.85 -8.26 -0.76
CA PHE A 90 12.31 -8.22 0.58
C PHE A 90 13.41 -8.09 1.65
N ASP A 91 14.39 -8.99 1.64
CA ASP A 91 15.49 -9.00 2.60
C ASP A 91 16.34 -7.71 2.54
N THR A 92 16.60 -7.20 1.34
CA THR A 92 17.31 -5.93 1.17
C THR A 92 16.51 -4.75 1.72
N ALA A 93 15.20 -4.70 1.46
CA ALA A 93 14.32 -3.64 1.94
C ALA A 93 14.21 -3.65 3.47
N THR A 94 13.96 -4.81 4.06
CA THR A 94 13.82 -4.95 5.52
C THR A 94 15.08 -4.61 6.26
N LYS A 95 16.26 -5.05 5.79
CA LYS A 95 17.56 -4.67 6.36
C LYS A 95 17.80 -3.16 6.30
N THR A 96 17.53 -2.54 5.15
CA THR A 96 17.68 -1.09 4.99
C THR A 96 16.73 -0.33 5.92
N TYR A 97 15.47 -0.74 6.02
CA TYR A 97 14.48 -0.14 6.91
C TYR A 97 14.88 -0.33 8.37
N SER A 98 15.32 -1.51 8.77
CA SER A 98 15.74 -1.81 10.14
C SER A 98 16.93 -0.95 10.56
N GLU A 99 17.89 -0.71 9.66
CA GLU A 99 19.00 0.21 9.95
C GLU A 99 18.51 1.63 10.21
N ILE A 100 17.61 2.15 9.36
CA ILE A 100 17.04 3.50 9.51
C ILE A 100 16.20 3.60 10.79
N ILE A 101 15.32 2.63 11.04
CA ILE A 101 14.45 2.57 12.23
C ILE A 101 15.31 2.50 13.49
N GLY A 102 16.33 1.64 13.52
CA GLY A 102 17.25 1.53 14.67
C GLY A 102 18.01 2.83 14.96
N ASN A 103 18.34 3.60 13.93
CA ASN A 103 18.93 4.93 14.11
C ASN A 103 17.94 5.92 14.72
N ILE A 104 16.67 5.92 14.27
CA ILE A 104 15.59 6.73 14.86
C ILE A 104 15.35 6.34 16.33
N GLU A 105 15.35 5.05 16.66
CA GLU A 105 15.20 4.58 18.04
C GLU A 105 16.32 5.05 18.96
N ARG A 106 17.56 5.00 18.48
CA ARG A 106 18.74 5.53 19.22
C ARG A 106 18.62 7.02 19.44
N ASP A 107 18.19 7.79 18.43
CA ASP A 107 17.96 9.21 18.55
C ASP A 107 16.86 9.53 19.55
N ALA A 108 15.69 8.87 19.47
CA ALA A 108 14.59 9.01 20.41
C ALA A 108 15.03 8.71 21.85
N ASN A 109 15.82 7.63 22.06
CA ASN A 109 16.35 7.25 23.36
C ASN A 109 17.40 8.25 23.88
N SER A 110 18.22 8.81 23.00
CA SER A 110 19.22 9.83 23.36
C SER A 110 18.55 11.16 23.76
N ALA A 111 17.61 11.63 22.92
CA ALA A 111 16.87 12.86 23.17
C ALA A 111 15.85 12.73 24.33
N LYS A 112 15.42 11.51 24.65
CA LYS A 112 14.33 11.20 25.60
C LYS A 112 13.04 11.96 25.32
N LYS A 113 12.76 12.18 24.05
CA LYS A 113 11.64 12.97 23.55
C LYS A 113 11.03 12.32 22.32
N TYR A 114 9.76 12.64 22.08
CA TYR A 114 8.98 12.35 20.90
C TYR A 114 8.66 10.89 20.69
N TRP A 115 7.46 10.67 20.19
CA TRP A 115 7.03 9.44 19.59
C TRP A 115 7.14 9.54 18.08
N HIS A 116 7.81 8.57 17.47
CA HIS A 116 7.99 8.48 16.03
C HIS A 116 7.02 7.44 15.48
N PHE A 117 6.12 7.88 14.62
CA PHE A 117 5.20 7.00 13.88
C PHE A 117 5.81 6.78 12.51
N ILE A 118 6.23 5.55 12.23
CA ILE A 118 6.98 5.19 11.02
C ILE A 118 6.11 4.31 10.16
N LYS A 119 5.66 4.84 9.00
CA LYS A 119 4.97 4.06 7.98
C LYS A 119 6.01 3.27 7.18
N VAL A 120 5.78 1.97 7.03
CA VAL A 120 6.58 1.08 6.17
C VAL A 120 5.71 0.52 5.07
N MET A 121 6.32 0.14 3.95
CA MET A 121 5.64 -0.49 2.83
C MET A 121 5.05 -1.84 3.23
N GLY A 122 4.10 -2.31 2.46
CA GLY A 122 3.32 -3.53 2.69
C GLY A 122 1.83 -3.22 2.73
N ARG A 123 1.18 -3.31 1.55
CA ARG A 123 -0.25 -3.01 1.42
C ARG A 123 -1.11 -4.20 1.81
N SER A 124 -0.83 -5.37 1.25
CA SER A 124 -1.65 -6.57 1.42
C SER A 124 -1.18 -7.48 2.55
N ALA A 125 0.00 -7.22 3.11
CA ALA A 125 0.60 -8.01 4.19
C ALA A 125 1.55 -7.16 5.03
N SER A 126 1.73 -7.54 6.28
CA SER A 126 2.59 -6.83 7.25
C SER A 126 3.99 -7.45 7.40
N HIS A 127 4.44 -8.22 6.40
CA HIS A 127 5.73 -8.93 6.49
C HIS A 127 6.91 -7.99 6.69
N VAL A 128 6.94 -6.85 5.96
CA VAL A 128 8.00 -5.83 6.11
C VAL A 128 7.99 -5.24 7.52
N ALA A 129 6.80 -4.87 8.03
CA ALA A 129 6.66 -4.32 9.38
C ALA A 129 7.10 -5.32 10.45
N LEU A 130 6.69 -6.59 10.31
CA LEU A 130 7.04 -7.65 11.25
C LEU A 130 8.55 -7.91 11.27
N GLU A 131 9.18 -8.04 10.11
CA GLU A 131 10.63 -8.27 10.02
C GLU A 131 11.42 -7.11 10.62
N CYS A 132 11.05 -5.87 10.29
CA CYS A 132 11.67 -4.70 10.91
C CYS A 132 11.47 -4.66 12.42
N ALA A 133 10.30 -5.07 12.92
CA ALA A 133 10.03 -5.12 14.35
C ALA A 133 10.83 -6.20 15.07
N LEU A 134 11.05 -7.36 14.45
CA LEU A 134 11.89 -8.42 15.01
C LEU A 134 13.36 -8.00 15.10
N GLU A 135 13.85 -7.23 14.13
CA GLU A 135 15.22 -6.75 14.12
C GLU A 135 15.47 -5.55 15.06
N THR A 136 14.50 -4.62 15.17
CA THR A 136 14.70 -3.35 15.90
C THR A 136 14.03 -3.31 17.27
N GLN A 137 13.00 -4.12 17.51
CA GLN A 137 12.23 -4.18 18.76
C GLN A 137 11.59 -2.83 19.14
N PRO A 138 10.80 -2.22 18.25
CA PRO A 138 10.11 -0.97 18.51
C PRO A 138 9.13 -1.11 19.67
N ASN A 139 8.65 0.00 20.20
CA ASN A 139 7.70 -0.03 21.32
C ASN A 139 6.31 -0.48 20.90
N ILE A 140 5.94 -0.23 19.64
CA ILE A 140 4.67 -0.61 19.02
C ILE A 140 4.95 -1.06 17.58
N CYS A 141 4.35 -2.17 17.19
CA CYS A 141 4.24 -2.58 15.79
C CYS A 141 2.80 -3.01 15.54
N LEU A 142 2.14 -2.36 14.58
CA LEU A 142 0.83 -2.81 14.11
C LEU A 142 1.02 -3.91 13.07
N ILE A 143 0.20 -4.95 13.17
CA ILE A 143 0.15 -6.06 12.22
C ILE A 143 -1.27 -6.11 11.65
N SER A 144 -1.40 -5.85 10.36
CA SER A 144 -2.69 -5.73 9.67
C SER A 144 -3.54 -7.01 9.83
N GLU A 145 -2.92 -8.16 9.75
CA GLU A 145 -3.54 -9.47 9.90
C GLU A 145 -4.12 -9.68 11.31
N GLU A 146 -3.44 -9.17 12.34
CA GLU A 146 -3.97 -9.19 13.71
C GLU A 146 -5.15 -8.23 13.89
N VAL A 147 -5.07 -7.05 13.28
CA VAL A 147 -6.17 -6.07 13.27
C VAL A 147 -7.41 -6.69 12.65
N ALA A 148 -7.27 -7.37 11.52
CA ALA A 148 -8.37 -8.09 10.85
C ALA A 148 -8.92 -9.23 11.71
N ALA A 149 -8.04 -10.09 12.23
CA ALA A 149 -8.45 -11.24 13.03
C ALA A 149 -9.20 -10.85 14.31
N LYS A 150 -8.78 -9.75 14.93
CA LYS A 150 -9.41 -9.18 16.14
C LYS A 150 -10.57 -8.24 15.80
N LYS A 151 -10.81 -7.93 14.52
CA LYS A 151 -11.80 -6.95 14.04
C LYS A 151 -11.70 -5.63 14.77
N MET A 152 -10.49 -5.13 14.95
CA MET A 152 -10.26 -3.88 15.69
C MET A 152 -10.80 -2.68 14.93
N SER A 153 -11.47 -1.78 15.66
CA SER A 153 -11.86 -0.46 15.15
C SER A 153 -10.70 0.53 15.21
N LEU A 154 -10.82 1.68 14.52
CA LEU A 154 -9.85 2.77 14.60
C LEU A 154 -9.64 3.23 16.06
N SER A 155 -10.73 3.35 16.84
CA SER A 155 -10.67 3.72 18.25
C SER A 155 -9.89 2.70 19.07
N GLN A 156 -10.14 1.39 18.87
CA GLN A 156 -9.42 0.34 19.60
C GLN A 156 -7.93 0.32 19.27
N ILE A 157 -7.54 0.64 18.04
CA ILE A 157 -6.13 0.77 17.66
C ILE A 157 -5.53 2.01 18.33
N ALA A 158 -6.23 3.14 18.31
CA ALA A 158 -5.80 4.36 18.98
C ALA A 158 -5.63 4.14 20.49
N ASP A 159 -6.59 3.48 21.15
CA ASP A 159 -6.52 3.11 22.57
C ASP A 159 -5.32 2.20 22.87
N TYR A 160 -5.05 1.21 22.02
CA TYR A 160 -3.88 0.33 22.17
C TYR A 160 -2.57 1.12 22.12
N ILE A 161 -2.47 2.07 21.20
CA ILE A 161 -1.29 2.94 21.07
C ILE A 161 -1.20 3.87 22.27
N ALA A 162 -2.30 4.54 22.65
CA ALA A 162 -2.38 5.47 23.78
C ALA A 162 -2.02 4.80 25.10
N ASP A 163 -2.53 3.60 25.34
CA ASP A 163 -2.18 2.77 26.50
C ASP A 163 -0.68 2.48 26.60
N SER A 164 -0.05 2.17 25.48
CA SER A 164 1.39 1.92 25.41
C SER A 164 2.19 3.18 25.72
N VAL A 165 1.76 4.32 25.17
CA VAL A 165 2.33 5.65 25.45
C VAL A 165 2.19 6.00 26.93
N ALA A 166 0.99 5.84 27.51
CA ALA A 166 0.70 6.15 28.90
C ALA A 166 1.52 5.27 29.88
N LYS A 167 1.61 3.97 29.62
CA LYS A 167 2.43 3.03 30.42
C LYS A 167 3.91 3.38 30.43
N ARG A 168 4.44 3.89 29.32
CA ARG A 168 5.82 4.36 29.22
C ARG A 168 6.00 5.71 29.90
N ALA A 169 5.06 6.64 29.70
CA ALA A 169 5.07 7.95 30.36
C ALA A 169 5.05 7.82 31.90
N ALA A 170 4.26 6.89 32.44
CA ALA A 170 4.24 6.59 33.90
C ALA A 170 5.60 6.16 34.46
N LYS A 171 6.51 5.67 33.60
CA LYS A 171 7.90 5.31 33.93
C LYS A 171 8.91 6.41 33.57
N GLY A 172 8.44 7.61 33.21
CA GLY A 172 9.29 8.73 32.80
C GLY A 172 9.87 8.62 31.38
N MET A 173 9.35 7.69 30.56
CA MET A 173 9.81 7.44 29.20
C MET A 173 8.82 8.05 28.19
N ASN A 174 8.93 9.36 27.92
CA ASN A 174 8.06 10.11 27.02
C ASN A 174 8.54 10.05 25.54
N PHE A 175 9.06 8.93 25.12
CA PHE A 175 9.57 8.70 23.78
C PHE A 175 9.38 7.26 23.37
N GLY A 176 9.36 7.03 22.07
CA GLY A 176 9.24 5.68 21.51
C GLY A 176 9.08 5.69 19.99
N VAL A 177 9.00 4.48 19.45
CA VAL A 177 8.79 4.24 18.01
C VAL A 177 7.60 3.30 17.84
N ALA A 178 6.73 3.66 16.90
CA ALA A 178 5.61 2.86 16.42
C ALA A 178 5.79 2.58 14.92
N ILE A 179 5.83 1.31 14.53
CA ILE A 179 5.87 0.88 13.13
C ILE A 179 4.43 0.60 12.67
N ILE A 180 4.07 1.16 11.51
CA ILE A 180 2.73 1.10 10.94
C ILE A 180 2.82 0.62 9.50
N PRO A 181 2.23 -0.53 9.14
CA PRO A 181 2.11 -0.93 7.73
C PRO A 181 1.24 0.05 6.97
N GLU A 182 1.60 0.39 5.73
CA GLU A 182 0.83 1.35 4.91
C GLU A 182 -0.61 0.91 4.68
N GLY A 183 -0.84 -0.40 4.52
CA GLY A 183 -2.14 -0.99 4.24
C GLY A 183 -3.03 -1.25 5.46
N VAL A 184 -2.57 -1.00 6.69
CA VAL A 184 -3.30 -1.40 7.90
C VAL A 184 -4.74 -0.88 7.96
N VAL A 185 -5.01 0.28 7.37
CA VAL A 185 -6.35 0.88 7.36
C VAL A 185 -7.37 0.07 6.56
N GLU A 186 -6.95 -0.66 5.53
CA GLU A 186 -7.82 -1.55 4.76
C GLU A 186 -8.31 -2.76 5.58
N PHE A 187 -7.57 -3.11 6.63
CA PHE A 187 -7.89 -4.22 7.53
C PHE A 187 -8.79 -3.81 8.70
N VAL A 188 -9.10 -2.52 8.82
CA VAL A 188 -10.07 -1.99 9.78
C VAL A 188 -11.46 -2.05 9.16
N PRO A 189 -12.42 -2.84 9.70
CA PRO A 189 -13.69 -3.10 9.04
C PRO A 189 -14.49 -1.84 8.67
N GLU A 190 -14.57 -0.87 9.58
CA GLU A 190 -15.29 0.38 9.35
C GLU A 190 -14.61 1.28 8.31
N PHE A 191 -13.29 1.26 8.23
CA PHE A 191 -12.54 2.03 7.24
C PHE A 191 -12.60 1.37 5.86
N SER A 192 -12.54 0.05 5.81
CA SER A 192 -12.74 -0.73 4.57
C SER A 192 -14.13 -0.49 3.98
N ALA A 193 -15.18 -0.47 4.83
CA ALA A 193 -16.53 -0.14 4.41
C ALA A 193 -16.62 1.30 3.85
N LEU A 194 -16.00 2.26 4.53
CA LEU A 194 -15.93 3.64 4.06
C LEU A 194 -15.25 3.74 2.67
N ILE A 195 -14.11 3.07 2.47
CA ILE A 195 -13.42 3.04 1.17
C ILE A 195 -14.33 2.46 0.08
N ALA A 196 -15.03 1.37 0.36
CA ALA A 196 -15.95 0.73 -0.60
C ALA A 196 -17.07 1.70 -1.00
N GLU A 197 -17.70 2.37 -0.04
CA GLU A 197 -18.75 3.36 -0.32
C GLU A 197 -18.22 4.58 -1.09
N ILE A 198 -17.01 5.05 -0.79
CA ILE A 198 -16.37 6.15 -1.54
C ILE A 198 -16.10 5.72 -3.00
N ASN A 199 -15.64 4.50 -3.22
CA ASN A 199 -15.41 4.00 -4.57
C ASN A 199 -16.71 3.89 -5.36
N GLU A 200 -17.81 3.44 -4.73
CA GLU A 200 -19.14 3.40 -5.35
C GLU A 200 -19.71 4.81 -5.58
N LEU A 201 -19.54 5.73 -4.62
CA LEU A 201 -20.01 7.10 -4.72
C LEU A 201 -19.35 7.86 -5.88
N LEU A 202 -18.08 7.60 -6.13
CA LEU A 202 -17.32 8.25 -7.21
C LEU A 202 -17.16 7.38 -8.46
N ALA A 203 -18.04 6.39 -8.66
CA ALA A 203 -18.08 5.61 -9.90
C ALA A 203 -18.79 6.38 -11.03
N GLY A 204 -18.21 6.34 -12.23
CA GLY A 204 -18.82 6.89 -13.44
C GLY A 204 -19.05 8.41 -13.42
N SER A 205 -20.21 8.87 -13.87
CA SER A 205 -20.53 10.29 -14.01
C SER A 205 -20.58 11.11 -12.71
N LYS A 206 -20.68 10.44 -11.57
CA LYS A 206 -20.63 11.11 -10.26
C LYS A 206 -19.23 11.64 -9.94
N ALA A 207 -18.18 11.00 -10.44
CA ALA A 207 -16.80 11.49 -10.31
C ALA A 207 -16.64 12.86 -11.00
N ASP A 208 -17.20 13.01 -12.20
CA ASP A 208 -17.14 14.28 -12.95
C ASP A 208 -17.87 15.39 -12.19
N ALA A 209 -19.06 15.08 -11.65
CA ALA A 209 -19.83 16.02 -10.84
C ALA A 209 -19.06 16.46 -9.57
N PHE A 210 -18.42 15.52 -8.88
CA PHE A 210 -17.58 15.81 -7.72
C PHE A 210 -16.35 16.65 -8.08
N ASN A 211 -15.67 16.32 -9.16
CA ASN A 211 -14.48 17.04 -9.62
C ASN A 211 -14.78 18.47 -10.07
N ALA A 212 -15.99 18.72 -10.57
CA ALA A 212 -16.46 20.05 -10.97
C ALA A 212 -16.73 21.00 -9.78
N LEU A 213 -16.83 20.49 -8.55
CA LEU A 213 -17.05 21.32 -7.37
C LEU A 213 -15.79 22.12 -7.02
N PRO A 214 -15.87 23.46 -6.92
CA PRO A 214 -14.71 24.32 -6.81
C PRO A 214 -14.06 24.35 -5.40
N THR A 215 -14.82 24.06 -4.36
CA THR A 215 -14.34 24.19 -2.96
C THR A 215 -14.46 22.89 -2.20
N TRP A 216 -13.56 22.69 -1.21
CA TRP A 216 -13.65 21.54 -0.30
C TRP A 216 -14.97 21.51 0.47
N LYS A 217 -15.51 22.67 0.84
CA LYS A 217 -16.81 22.75 1.52
C LYS A 217 -17.96 22.18 0.70
N GLU A 218 -17.99 22.47 -0.60
CA GLU A 218 -19.01 21.92 -1.51
C GLU A 218 -18.78 20.41 -1.75
N LYS A 219 -17.53 20.00 -1.86
CA LYS A 219 -17.15 18.58 -1.93
C LYS A 219 -17.59 17.84 -0.67
N TYR A 220 -17.35 18.40 0.51
CA TYR A 220 -17.79 17.82 1.79
C TYR A 220 -19.30 17.65 1.86
N ALA A 221 -20.08 18.65 1.44
CA ALA A 221 -21.54 18.55 1.37
C ALA A 221 -22.01 17.46 0.39
N PHE A 222 -21.31 17.27 -0.73
CA PHE A 222 -21.59 16.18 -1.66
C PHE A 222 -21.33 14.82 -1.01
N ILE A 223 -20.22 14.69 -0.27
CA ILE A 223 -19.85 13.48 0.46
C ILE A 223 -20.88 13.14 1.54
N GLU A 224 -21.28 14.13 2.33
CA GLU A 224 -22.27 13.98 3.43
C GLU A 224 -23.61 13.45 2.92
N ASN A 225 -24.03 13.87 1.73
CA ASN A 225 -25.26 13.37 1.11
C ASN A 225 -25.11 12.01 0.40
N GLY A 226 -23.90 11.55 0.18
CA GLY A 226 -23.61 10.36 -0.59
C GLY A 226 -23.21 9.12 0.23
N LEU A 227 -22.66 9.31 1.43
CA LEU A 227 -22.25 8.23 2.32
C LEU A 227 -23.38 7.79 3.25
N SER A 228 -23.31 6.54 3.72
CA SER A 228 -24.15 6.05 4.82
C SER A 228 -23.84 6.83 6.13
N LYS A 229 -24.75 6.74 7.10
CA LYS A 229 -24.55 7.38 8.41
C LYS A 229 -23.35 6.81 9.14
N GLU A 230 -23.13 5.51 9.01
CA GLU A 230 -22.01 4.77 9.60
C GLU A 230 -20.68 5.23 9.00
N SER A 231 -20.58 5.24 7.68
CA SER A 231 -19.38 5.70 6.97
C SER A 231 -19.12 7.19 7.18
N MET A 232 -20.19 8.01 7.24
CA MET A 232 -20.04 9.43 7.53
C MET A 232 -19.53 9.68 8.96
N ALA A 233 -19.95 8.87 9.95
CA ALA A 233 -19.44 8.96 11.31
C ALA A 233 -17.93 8.67 11.38
N VAL A 234 -17.46 7.64 10.64
CA VAL A 234 -16.03 7.35 10.52
C VAL A 234 -15.30 8.48 9.78
N PHE A 235 -15.85 8.94 8.66
CA PHE A 235 -15.25 10.03 7.87
C PHE A 235 -15.08 11.32 8.65
N ALA A 236 -16.06 11.69 9.48
CA ALA A 236 -16.06 12.93 10.25
C ALA A 236 -14.97 13.01 11.33
N ILE A 237 -14.53 11.86 11.88
CA ILE A 237 -13.45 11.81 12.88
C ILE A 237 -12.05 11.82 12.26
N LEU A 238 -11.94 11.66 10.93
CA LEU A 238 -10.64 11.66 10.26
C LEU A 238 -10.07 13.09 10.18
N PRO A 239 -8.76 13.27 10.31
CA PRO A 239 -8.11 14.55 10.02
C PRO A 239 -8.42 15.01 8.59
N GLU A 240 -8.61 16.33 8.40
CA GLU A 240 -9.00 16.90 7.09
C GLU A 240 -8.06 16.47 5.95
N GLY A 241 -6.75 16.38 6.20
CA GLY A 241 -5.78 15.89 5.20
C GLY A 241 -6.08 14.46 4.75
N ILE A 242 -6.46 13.57 5.67
CA ILE A 242 -6.85 12.20 5.34
C ILE A 242 -8.20 12.17 4.61
N GLN A 243 -9.17 12.98 5.02
CA GLN A 243 -10.44 13.13 4.31
C GLN A 243 -10.22 13.54 2.85
N GLN A 244 -9.31 14.49 2.61
CA GLN A 244 -8.96 14.93 1.26
C GLN A 244 -8.26 13.84 0.46
N GLN A 245 -7.31 13.10 1.05
CA GLN A 245 -6.62 11.98 0.39
C GLN A 245 -7.60 10.91 -0.08
N LEU A 246 -8.59 10.54 0.72
CA LEU A 246 -9.60 9.55 0.36
C LEU A 246 -10.41 9.91 -0.90
N PHE A 247 -10.59 11.18 -1.17
CA PHE A 247 -11.42 11.65 -2.28
C PHE A 247 -10.63 12.16 -3.49
N LEU A 248 -9.45 12.72 -3.27
CA LEU A 248 -8.66 13.37 -4.32
C LEU A 248 -7.58 12.45 -4.92
N GLU A 249 -7.10 11.48 -4.15
CA GLU A 249 -6.04 10.59 -4.58
C GLU A 249 -6.61 9.26 -5.07
N ARG A 250 -6.70 9.14 -6.40
CA ARG A 250 -7.30 7.99 -7.08
C ARG A 250 -6.29 7.27 -7.94
N ASP A 251 -6.45 5.96 -8.03
CA ASP A 251 -5.72 5.15 -9.00
C ASP A 251 -6.27 5.38 -10.44
N PRO A 252 -5.60 4.89 -11.49
CA PRO A 252 -6.08 5.01 -12.86
C PRO A 252 -7.44 4.37 -13.10
N HIS A 253 -7.92 3.49 -12.23
CA HIS A 253 -9.23 2.84 -12.30
C HIS A 253 -10.30 3.60 -11.52
N GLY A 254 -9.93 4.70 -10.86
CA GLY A 254 -10.84 5.54 -10.08
C GLY A 254 -11.09 5.09 -8.65
N ASN A 255 -10.34 4.11 -8.12
CA ASN A 255 -10.44 3.68 -6.73
C ASN A 255 -9.55 4.53 -5.80
N VAL A 256 -9.86 4.54 -4.51
CA VAL A 256 -9.00 5.15 -3.49
C VAL A 256 -7.62 4.53 -3.54
N GLN A 257 -6.60 5.37 -3.64
CA GLN A 257 -5.21 4.91 -3.64
C GLN A 257 -4.70 4.80 -2.19
N VAL A 258 -4.97 3.68 -1.55
CA VAL A 258 -4.71 3.46 -0.11
C VAL A 258 -3.25 3.63 0.27
N SER A 259 -2.31 3.27 -0.60
CA SER A 259 -0.87 3.45 -0.36
C SER A 259 -0.45 4.90 -0.15
N LEU A 260 -1.23 5.86 -0.65
CA LEU A 260 -1.00 7.29 -0.44
C LEU A 260 -1.58 7.82 0.87
N ILE A 261 -2.47 7.07 1.52
CA ILE A 261 -3.01 7.47 2.81
C ILE A 261 -1.88 7.51 3.84
N GLU A 262 -1.74 8.64 4.50
CA GLU A 262 -0.75 8.84 5.55
C GLU A 262 -1.22 8.21 6.86
N SER A 263 -1.24 6.87 6.91
CA SER A 263 -1.73 6.09 8.06
C SER A 263 -0.98 6.43 9.36
N GLU A 264 0.30 6.79 9.29
CA GLU A 264 1.09 7.25 10.42
C GLU A 264 0.58 8.58 10.99
N LYS A 265 0.11 9.49 10.13
CA LYS A 265 -0.48 10.76 10.56
C LYS A 265 -1.90 10.54 11.12
N LEU A 266 -2.67 9.64 10.51
CA LEU A 266 -3.98 9.26 11.00
C LEU A 266 -3.89 8.79 12.46
N PHE A 267 -3.08 7.76 12.74
CA PHE A 267 -2.97 7.23 14.11
C PHE A 267 -2.30 8.21 15.06
N SER A 268 -1.33 9.01 14.60
CA SER A 268 -0.75 10.07 15.43
C SER A 268 -1.76 11.13 15.82
N ALA A 269 -2.72 11.47 14.95
CA ALA A 269 -3.80 12.41 15.27
C ALA A 269 -4.80 11.80 16.25
N LEU A 270 -5.31 10.59 15.95
CA LEU A 270 -6.29 9.90 16.82
C LEU A 270 -5.78 9.64 18.25
N VAL A 271 -4.46 9.53 18.44
CA VAL A 271 -3.86 9.33 19.79
C VAL A 271 -3.70 10.65 20.54
N LYS A 272 -3.70 11.80 19.85
CA LYS A 272 -3.57 13.13 20.49
C LYS A 272 -4.90 13.66 21.02
N ASP A 273 -6.01 13.30 20.36
CA ASP A 273 -7.37 13.67 20.72
C ASP A 273 -7.92 12.76 21.84
#